data_23457e54711b406240d91dca73176fdc
#
_entry.id   23457e54711b406240d91dca73176fdc
#
_cell.length_a   1.000
_cell.length_b   1.000
_cell.length_c   1.000
_cell.angle_alpha   90.00
_cell.angle_beta   90.00
_cell.angle_gamma   90.00
#
_symmetry.space_group_name_H-M   'P 1'
#
loop_
_entity.id
_entity.type
_entity.pdbx_description
1 polymer ?
#
loop_
_entity_poly.entity_id
_entity_poly.type
_entity_poly.pdbx_seq_one_letter_code
_entity_poly.pdbx_strand_id
1 'polypeptide(L)'
;MSNITFKKGNIFSSDKQTIVNTINCVGVMGKGVALGFRLRYPEMYEKYKEFCKNKQITIGKLWLYKRPQEDSKWVLNFPTKFHWKYPSKMEYLEAGLQKFVETYQEKGITSIAFPLLGTHNGG
;
A
#
# COMPACT_ATOMS: atom_id res chain seq x y z
N MET A 1 8.13 16.18 -3.96
CA MET A 1 6.71 16.25 -3.61
C MET A 1 6.54 16.73 -2.18
N SER A 2 5.86 17.87 -2.00
CA SER A 2 5.73 18.51 -0.69
C SER A 2 4.56 17.97 0.17
N ASN A 3 3.71 17.10 -0.40
CA ASN A 3 2.50 16.62 0.27
C ASN A 3 2.61 15.14 0.69
N ILE A 4 3.76 14.77 1.23
CA ILE A 4 3.97 13.45 1.79
C ILE A 4 3.85 13.54 3.31
N THR A 5 3.03 12.67 3.89
CA THR A 5 2.83 12.61 5.34
C THR A 5 3.06 11.17 5.81
N PHE A 6 3.74 11.01 6.93
CA PHE A 6 3.82 9.74 7.64
C PHE A 6 2.86 9.82 8.81
N LYS A 7 1.79 9.04 8.76
CA LYS A 7 0.69 9.14 9.71
C LYS A 7 0.76 8.05 10.76
N LYS A 8 0.83 8.49 12.02
CA LYS A 8 0.69 7.61 13.17
C LYS A 8 -0.80 7.48 13.49
N GLY A 9 -1.25 6.27 13.75
CA GLY A 9 -2.65 6.02 14.06
C GLY A 9 -3.47 5.64 12.83
N ASN A 10 -4.71 6.10 12.76
CA ASN A 10 -5.66 5.64 11.74
C ASN A 10 -5.38 6.28 10.38
N ILE A 11 -4.80 5.49 9.47
CA ILE A 11 -4.51 5.95 8.10
C ILE A 11 -5.76 6.39 7.35
N PHE A 12 -6.92 5.80 7.67
CA PHE A 12 -8.18 6.11 6.98
C PHE A 12 -8.74 7.49 7.32
N SER A 13 -8.24 8.12 8.38
CA SER A 13 -8.63 9.48 8.74
C SER A 13 -7.79 10.55 8.06
N SER A 14 -6.84 10.16 7.20
CA SER A 14 -5.99 11.10 6.47
C SER A 14 -6.82 11.92 5.47
N ASP A 15 -6.45 13.19 5.28
CA ASP A 15 -7.05 14.07 4.28
C ASP A 15 -6.31 14.03 2.93
N LYS A 16 -5.30 13.19 2.79
CA LYS A 16 -4.53 13.11 1.55
C LYS A 16 -5.32 12.38 0.46
N GLN A 17 -5.00 12.68 -0.80
CA GLN A 17 -5.62 12.03 -1.96
C GLN A 17 -5.42 10.52 -1.93
N THR A 18 -4.20 10.09 -1.61
CA THR A 18 -3.80 8.68 -1.65
C THR A 18 -3.34 8.24 -0.27
N ILE A 19 -3.72 7.04 0.11
CA ILE A 19 -3.25 6.41 1.34
C ILE A 19 -2.54 5.11 0.97
N VAL A 20 -1.53 4.75 1.76
CA VAL A 20 -0.70 3.58 1.47
C VAL A 20 -1.16 2.38 2.28
N ASN A 21 -1.34 1.26 1.59
CA ASN A 21 -1.60 -0.03 2.18
C ASN A 21 -0.35 -0.90 2.03
N THR A 22 0.25 -1.28 3.15
CA THR A 22 1.40 -2.19 3.11
C THR A 22 0.90 -3.62 2.99
N ILE A 23 1.42 -4.35 2.02
CA ILE A 23 0.91 -5.67 1.66
C ILE A 23 2.03 -6.69 1.59
N ASN A 24 1.66 -7.97 1.59
CA ASN A 24 2.54 -9.08 1.26
C ASN A 24 2.28 -9.51 -0.20
N CYS A 25 3.05 -10.47 -0.67
CA CYS A 25 2.97 -10.92 -2.05
C CYS A 25 2.17 -12.21 -2.24
N VAL A 26 1.45 -12.68 -1.20
CA VAL A 26 0.72 -13.96 -1.25
C VAL A 26 -0.80 -13.80 -1.11
N GLY A 27 -1.31 -12.58 -1.09
CA GLY A 27 -2.74 -12.36 -1.17
C GLY A 27 -3.50 -12.37 0.15
N VAL A 28 -2.83 -12.07 1.26
CA VAL A 28 -3.47 -12.08 2.58
C VAL A 28 -3.54 -10.68 3.17
N MET A 29 -4.74 -10.22 3.49
CA MET A 29 -5.00 -8.99 4.24
C MET A 29 -5.78 -9.37 5.51
N GLY A 30 -5.13 -10.10 6.41
CA GLY A 30 -5.80 -10.81 7.48
C GLY A 30 -5.91 -10.08 8.80
N LYS A 31 -5.13 -9.04 9.04
CA LYS A 31 -5.17 -8.32 10.31
C LYS A 31 -4.59 -6.92 10.20
N GLY A 32 -4.80 -6.11 11.23
CA GLY A 32 -4.25 -4.77 11.33
C GLY A 32 -4.81 -3.85 10.26
N VAL A 33 -3.95 -2.95 9.77
CA VAL A 33 -4.32 -1.96 8.77
C VAL A 33 -4.77 -2.63 7.47
N ALA A 34 -4.12 -3.71 7.08
CA ALA A 34 -4.47 -4.42 5.85
C ALA A 34 -5.90 -4.97 5.91
N LEU A 35 -6.33 -5.49 7.06
CA LEU A 35 -7.72 -5.92 7.23
C LEU A 35 -8.68 -4.74 7.07
N GLY A 36 -8.32 -3.57 7.60
CA GLY A 36 -9.12 -2.36 7.42
C GLY A 36 -9.30 -2.00 5.95
N PHE A 37 -8.25 -2.14 5.14
CA PHE A 37 -8.32 -1.93 3.69
C PHE A 37 -9.21 -2.97 3.01
N ARG A 38 -9.08 -4.23 3.39
CA ARG A 38 -9.91 -5.29 2.83
C ARG A 38 -11.40 -5.00 3.04
N LEU A 39 -11.75 -4.57 4.24
CA LEU A 39 -13.15 -4.30 4.59
C LEU A 39 -13.71 -3.08 3.87
N ARG A 40 -12.88 -2.05 3.67
CA ARG A 40 -13.30 -0.81 3.00
C ARG A 40 -13.24 -0.89 1.48
N TYR A 41 -12.36 -1.72 0.94
CA TYR A 41 -12.10 -1.82 -0.50
C TYR A 41 -12.17 -3.29 -0.94
N PRO A 42 -13.36 -3.92 -0.86
CA PRO A 42 -13.47 -5.35 -1.14
C PRO A 42 -13.12 -5.72 -2.58
N GLU A 43 -13.42 -4.85 -3.55
CA GLU A 43 -13.05 -5.09 -4.95
C GLU A 43 -11.54 -5.03 -5.15
N MET A 44 -10.88 -4.11 -4.45
CA MET A 44 -9.42 -4.04 -4.48
C MET A 44 -8.81 -5.33 -3.93
N TYR A 45 -9.36 -5.85 -2.85
CA TYR A 45 -8.87 -7.09 -2.25
C TYR A 45 -9.00 -8.27 -3.22
N GLU A 46 -10.11 -8.37 -3.95
CA GLU A 46 -10.28 -9.43 -4.94
C GLU A 46 -9.25 -9.33 -6.07
N LYS A 47 -8.98 -8.12 -6.56
CA LYS A 47 -7.95 -7.90 -7.58
C LYS A 47 -6.56 -8.21 -7.05
N TYR A 48 -6.28 -7.83 -5.82
CA TYR A 48 -5.00 -8.11 -5.16
C TYR A 48 -4.75 -9.62 -5.08
N LYS A 49 -5.75 -10.40 -4.67
CA LYS A 49 -5.62 -11.86 -4.62
C LYS A 49 -5.30 -12.44 -5.99
N GLU A 50 -5.99 -11.94 -7.02
CA GLU A 50 -5.77 -12.38 -8.40
C GLU A 50 -4.35 -12.05 -8.86
N PHE A 51 -3.89 -10.83 -8.60
CA PHE A 51 -2.53 -10.43 -8.95
C PHE A 51 -1.48 -11.28 -8.25
N CYS A 52 -1.69 -11.60 -6.98
CA CYS A 52 -0.76 -12.46 -6.24
C CYS A 52 -0.75 -13.89 -6.79
N LYS A 53 -1.91 -14.41 -7.12
CA LYS A 53 -2.03 -15.73 -7.73
C LYS A 53 -1.24 -15.81 -9.04
N ASN A 54 -1.25 -14.73 -9.82
CA ASN A 54 -0.55 -14.66 -11.10
C ASN A 54 0.88 -14.13 -10.96
N LYS A 55 1.38 -14.01 -9.72
CA LYS A 55 2.74 -13.54 -9.41
C LYS A 55 3.05 -12.15 -9.97
N GLN A 56 2.04 -11.31 -10.00
CA GLN A 56 2.16 -9.93 -10.49
C GLN A 56 2.49 -8.94 -9.37
N ILE A 57 2.41 -9.35 -8.12
CA ILE A 57 2.77 -8.54 -6.95
C ILE A 57 4.11 -9.02 -6.43
N THR A 58 5.09 -8.12 -6.37
CA THR A 58 6.41 -8.41 -5.83
C THR A 58 7.01 -7.17 -5.18
N ILE A 59 8.09 -7.35 -4.44
CA ILE A 59 8.79 -6.25 -3.79
C ILE A 59 9.27 -5.25 -4.84
N GLY A 60 9.09 -3.97 -4.56
CA GLY A 60 9.49 -2.90 -5.47
C GLY A 60 8.50 -2.60 -6.58
N LYS A 61 7.41 -3.33 -6.66
CA LYS A 61 6.37 -3.10 -7.65
C LYS A 61 5.12 -2.58 -6.94
N LEU A 62 4.76 -1.33 -7.22
CA LEU A 62 3.63 -0.67 -6.58
C LEU A 62 2.38 -0.79 -7.44
N TRP A 63 1.23 -0.90 -6.80
CA TRP A 63 -0.05 -0.96 -7.49
C TRP A 63 -1.00 0.09 -6.94
N LEU A 64 -1.35 1.07 -7.76
CA LEU A 64 -2.29 2.13 -7.39
C LEU A 64 -3.72 1.71 -7.76
N TYR A 65 -4.58 1.64 -6.75
CA TYR A 65 -5.99 1.36 -6.93
C TYR A 65 -6.78 2.67 -6.83
N LYS A 66 -7.50 3.00 -7.90
CA LYS A 66 -8.36 4.18 -7.97
C LYS A 66 -9.80 3.72 -7.95
N ARG A 67 -10.49 3.97 -6.82
CA ARG A 67 -11.91 3.70 -6.76
C ARG A 67 -12.64 4.74 -7.59
N PRO A 68 -13.66 4.35 -8.39
CA PRO A 68 -14.32 5.31 -9.28
C PRO A 68 -15.17 6.36 -8.59
N GLN A 69 -15.54 6.18 -7.33
CA GLN A 69 -16.34 7.17 -6.60
C GLN A 69 -15.50 8.43 -6.32
N GLU A 70 -16.11 9.59 -6.54
CA GLU A 70 -15.47 10.88 -6.45
C GLU A 70 -14.83 11.17 -5.10
N ASP A 71 -15.49 10.76 -4.03
CA ASP A 71 -15.05 11.03 -2.66
C ASP A 71 -14.07 10.00 -2.11
N SER A 72 -13.77 8.98 -2.89
CA SER A 72 -12.94 7.89 -2.42
C SER A 72 -11.47 8.23 -2.57
N LYS A 73 -10.70 7.87 -1.55
CA LYS A 73 -9.24 7.96 -1.62
C LYS A 73 -8.71 6.88 -2.54
N TRP A 74 -7.62 7.19 -3.21
CA TRP A 74 -6.84 6.20 -3.93
C TRP A 74 -6.00 5.43 -2.92
N VAL A 75 -5.66 4.20 -3.27
CA VAL A 75 -4.84 3.34 -2.41
C VAL A 75 -3.61 2.90 -3.17
N LEU A 76 -2.43 3.25 -2.65
CA LEU A 76 -1.18 2.74 -3.19
C LEU A 76 -0.81 1.48 -2.42
N ASN A 77 -0.88 0.35 -3.09
CA ASN A 77 -0.51 -0.93 -2.51
C ASN A 77 1.00 -1.10 -2.62
N PHE A 78 1.65 -1.23 -1.47
CA PHE A 78 3.09 -1.14 -1.33
C PHE A 78 3.59 -2.44 -0.69
N PRO A 79 4.19 -3.34 -1.47
CA PRO A 79 4.68 -4.60 -0.92
C PRO A 79 5.86 -4.38 0.03
N THR A 80 5.71 -4.87 1.25
CA THR A 80 6.76 -4.78 2.28
C THR A 80 7.29 -6.14 2.70
N LYS A 81 6.59 -7.21 2.34
CA LYS A 81 6.97 -8.58 2.69
C LYS A 81 6.63 -9.51 1.54
N PHE A 82 7.41 -10.58 1.37
CA PHE A 82 7.02 -11.62 0.45
C PHE A 82 5.87 -12.45 1.00
N HIS A 83 5.90 -12.74 2.30
CA HIS A 83 4.90 -13.58 2.95
C HIS A 83 4.56 -12.97 4.32
N TRP A 84 3.30 -13.09 4.74
CA TRP A 84 2.84 -12.50 6.01
C TRP A 84 3.56 -13.07 7.25
N LYS A 85 4.09 -14.29 7.17
CA LYS A 85 4.84 -14.92 8.28
C LYS A 85 6.22 -14.33 8.51
N TYR A 86 6.82 -13.73 7.47
CA TYR A 86 8.21 -13.31 7.54
C TYR A 86 8.30 -11.81 7.67
N PRO A 87 9.30 -11.30 8.40
CA PRO A 87 9.43 -9.86 8.56
C PRO A 87 9.80 -9.18 7.25
N SER A 88 9.48 -7.91 7.13
CA SER A 88 9.99 -7.12 6.03
C SER A 88 11.47 -6.80 6.30
N LYS A 89 12.17 -6.38 5.24
CA LYS A 89 13.56 -5.96 5.34
C LYS A 89 13.68 -4.53 4.84
N MET A 90 14.68 -3.82 5.35
CA MET A 90 14.92 -2.44 4.93
C MET A 90 15.04 -2.34 3.41
N GLU A 91 15.71 -3.28 2.77
CA GLU A 91 15.87 -3.29 1.32
C GLU A 91 14.53 -3.39 0.58
N TYR A 92 13.51 -4.02 1.17
CA TYR A 92 12.19 -4.09 0.57
C TYR A 92 11.51 -2.71 0.60
N LEU A 93 11.66 -2.01 1.72
CA LEU A 93 11.11 -0.66 1.86
C LEU A 93 11.80 0.31 0.91
N GLU A 94 13.12 0.21 0.81
CA GLU A 94 13.90 1.06 -0.09
C GLU A 94 13.50 0.84 -1.55
N ALA A 95 13.31 -0.41 -1.96
CA ALA A 95 12.90 -0.72 -3.33
C ALA A 95 11.56 -0.09 -3.66
N GLY A 96 10.59 -0.19 -2.74
CA GLY A 96 9.28 0.41 -2.95
C GLY A 96 9.32 1.93 -2.95
N LEU A 97 10.08 2.54 -2.03
CA LEU A 97 10.20 3.99 -1.96
C LEU A 97 10.89 4.56 -3.21
N GLN A 98 11.90 3.87 -3.71
CA GLN A 98 12.54 4.28 -4.96
C GLN A 98 11.56 4.23 -6.13
N LYS A 99 10.79 3.16 -6.23
CA LYS A 99 9.77 3.04 -7.26
C LYS A 99 8.71 4.13 -7.13
N PHE A 100 8.33 4.47 -5.92
CA PHE A 100 7.39 5.56 -5.67
C PHE A 100 7.93 6.89 -6.21
N VAL A 101 9.17 7.23 -5.87
CA VAL A 101 9.78 8.48 -6.33
C VAL A 101 9.85 8.53 -7.86
N GLU A 102 10.13 7.41 -8.50
CA GLU A 102 10.21 7.33 -9.96
C GLU A 102 8.87 7.45 -10.65
N THR A 103 7.76 7.08 -9.99
CA THR A 103 6.50 6.86 -10.68
C THR A 103 5.31 7.67 -10.17
N TYR A 104 5.43 8.41 -9.05
CA TYR A 104 4.26 9.05 -8.45
C TYR A 104 3.62 10.10 -9.38
N GLN A 105 4.43 10.81 -10.16
CA GLN A 105 3.92 11.83 -11.08
C GLN A 105 3.09 11.21 -12.21
N GLU A 106 3.61 10.15 -12.83
CA GLU A 106 2.87 9.44 -13.89
C GLU A 106 1.59 8.82 -13.36
N LYS A 107 1.58 8.40 -12.10
CA LYS A 107 0.41 7.82 -11.47
C LYS A 107 -0.65 8.87 -11.12
N GLY A 108 -0.30 10.16 -11.15
CA GLY A 108 -1.22 11.22 -10.81
C GLY A 108 -1.39 11.45 -9.33
N ILE A 109 -0.45 11.00 -8.51
CA ILE A 109 -0.51 11.17 -7.06
C ILE A 109 -0.12 12.61 -6.71
N THR A 110 -1.05 13.33 -6.07
CA THR A 110 -0.84 14.74 -5.69
C THR A 110 -0.54 14.91 -4.21
N SER A 111 -1.04 14.03 -3.38
CA SER A 111 -0.72 14.00 -1.96
C SER A 111 -0.87 12.56 -1.46
N ILE A 112 -0.10 12.19 -0.44
CA ILE A 112 -0.06 10.80 0.00
C ILE A 112 0.24 10.71 1.49
N ALA A 113 -0.43 9.78 2.17
CA ALA A 113 -0.13 9.44 3.55
C ALA A 113 0.39 8.01 3.62
N PHE A 114 1.56 7.85 4.22
CA PHE A 114 2.16 6.55 4.50
C PHE A 114 1.88 6.19 5.95
N PRO A 115 1.62 4.92 6.28
CA PRO A 115 1.73 4.48 7.66
C PRO A 115 3.20 4.51 8.07
N LEU A 116 3.49 4.36 9.35
CA LEU A 116 4.87 4.26 9.79
C LEU A 116 5.45 2.95 9.25
N LEU A 117 6.50 3.06 8.43
CA LEU A 117 7.14 1.91 7.81
C LEU A 117 8.21 1.35 8.76
N GLY A 118 8.45 0.04 8.68
CA GLY A 118 9.48 -0.60 9.49
C GLY A 118 9.10 -0.80 10.95
N THR A 119 7.82 -0.72 11.29
CA THR A 119 7.33 -1.00 12.64
C THR A 119 7.25 -2.51 12.88
N HIS A 120 7.00 -2.91 14.12
CA HIS A 120 6.93 -4.32 14.51
C HIS A 120 6.00 -5.15 13.63
N ASN A 121 4.83 -4.62 13.32
CA ASN A 121 3.83 -5.37 12.54
C ASN A 121 4.07 -5.27 11.05
N GLY A 122 4.76 -4.26 10.63
CA GLY A 122 5.06 -4.03 9.22
C GLY A 122 6.37 -4.66 8.79
N GLY A 123 7.18 -4.95 9.74
CA GLY A 123 8.44 -5.50 9.33
C GLY A 123 9.30 -5.87 10.44
#